data_6477b7f896eac2ef7e40813fe7abe18b
#
_entry.id   6477b7f896eac2ef7e40813fe7abe18b
#
_cell.length_a   1.000
_cell.length_b   1.000
_cell.length_c   1.000
_cell.angle_alpha   90.00
_cell.angle_beta   90.00
_cell.angle_gamma   90.00
#
_symmetry.space_group_name_H-M   'P 1'
#
loop_
_entity.id
_entity.type
_entity.pdbx_description
1 polymer ?
#
loop_
_entity_poly.entity_id
_entity_poly.type
_entity_poly.pdbx_seq_one_letter_code
_entity_poly.pdbx_strand_id
1 'polypeptide(L)'
;MSRVFVAGIGAVSPAGWNVAAFREALAKNEPLPEQSLPRPGWEKPLPVRTVPNPATRPEFLAHPRLRRASPITHYAASAVLEAIAAIRANPAAKNLRLGLVACLQSGCVQYTCRFYDETLKNPATASPLVFPETVYAAPTSHVAALLENVVLAYSLVGDPSSFLQGVALGAEWLTENRVDACLVVGAEETNWIISDAARHLDGSAVISAGAGALCLCRDQSLAAGIELKTITDAHTVTAQTDRVSAAKAMRQQLESNGANEILADGSGISSRTDSAERAAWNDWAHARISPKRIFGEGMMAAAAWQCVAACDAIAVGRATAANVSLVGFNQQAIGAQFVRA
;
A
#
# COMPACT_ATOMS: atom_id res chain seq x y z
N MET A 1 -0.86 18.82 -18.42
CA MET A 1 -1.01 18.64 -16.96
C MET A 1 0.29 19.03 -16.28
N SER A 2 0.24 19.63 -15.08
CA SER A 2 1.46 19.88 -14.31
C SER A 2 2.12 18.55 -13.96
N ARG A 3 3.46 18.46 -14.08
CA ARG A 3 4.21 17.24 -13.74
C ARG A 3 4.12 16.98 -12.24
N VAL A 4 3.97 15.71 -11.86
CA VAL A 4 4.00 15.23 -10.47
C VAL A 4 5.16 14.26 -10.32
N PHE A 5 5.93 14.43 -9.26
CA PHE A 5 7.13 13.64 -9.00
C PHE A 5 6.99 12.85 -7.70
N VAL A 6 7.74 11.77 -7.59
CA VAL A 6 7.92 11.03 -6.35
C VAL A 6 9.16 11.59 -5.65
N ALA A 7 8.96 12.15 -4.46
CA ALA A 7 10.03 12.68 -3.61
C ALA A 7 10.64 11.62 -2.68
N GLY A 8 9.90 10.57 -2.39
CA GLY A 8 10.39 9.46 -1.60
C GLY A 8 9.38 8.31 -1.51
N ILE A 9 9.87 7.18 -1.05
CA ILE A 9 9.12 5.95 -0.86
C ILE A 9 9.38 5.38 0.52
N GLY A 10 8.44 4.60 1.04
CA GLY A 10 8.61 3.90 2.31
C GLY A 10 7.90 2.55 2.30
N ALA A 11 8.42 1.59 3.05
CA ALA A 11 7.87 0.25 3.10
C ALA A 11 7.98 -0.39 4.49
N VAL A 12 6.91 -1.05 4.90
CA VAL A 12 6.88 -2.04 5.97
C VAL A 12 6.28 -3.31 5.38
N SER A 13 6.95 -4.45 5.55
CA SER A 13 6.53 -5.71 4.97
C SER A 13 6.94 -6.88 5.86
N PRO A 14 6.55 -8.12 5.57
CA PRO A 14 7.07 -9.29 6.26
C PRO A 14 8.61 -9.44 6.23
N ALA A 15 9.32 -8.70 5.37
CA ALA A 15 10.78 -8.64 5.37
C ALA A 15 11.36 -7.66 6.40
N GLY A 16 10.59 -6.66 6.85
CA GLY A 16 11.06 -5.66 7.80
C GLY A 16 10.38 -4.29 7.67
N TRP A 17 11.01 -3.30 8.29
CA TRP A 17 10.43 -1.98 8.57
C TRP A 17 10.96 -0.85 7.67
N ASN A 18 11.55 -1.14 6.53
CA ASN A 18 12.08 -0.15 5.61
C ASN A 18 12.21 -0.67 4.19
N VAL A 19 12.45 0.24 3.24
CA VAL A 19 12.66 -0.06 1.82
C VAL A 19 13.91 -0.92 1.57
N ALA A 20 14.95 -0.82 2.41
CA ALA A 20 16.15 -1.62 2.23
C ALA A 20 15.87 -3.12 2.45
N ALA A 21 15.19 -3.48 3.54
CA ALA A 21 14.78 -4.86 3.81
C ALA A 21 13.78 -5.38 2.74
N PHE A 22 12.84 -4.52 2.33
CA PHE A 22 11.91 -4.82 1.25
C PHE A 22 12.62 -5.14 -0.07
N ARG A 23 13.57 -4.30 -0.49
CA ARG A 23 14.41 -4.48 -1.70
C ARG A 23 15.22 -5.76 -1.66
N GLU A 24 15.85 -6.05 -0.51
CA GLU A 24 16.65 -7.26 -0.33
C GLU A 24 15.81 -8.53 -0.51
N ALA A 25 14.61 -8.58 0.06
CA ALA A 25 13.70 -9.70 -0.10
C ALA A 25 13.21 -9.84 -1.54
N LEU A 26 12.90 -8.73 -2.22
CA LEU A 26 12.57 -8.75 -3.66
C LEU A 26 13.71 -9.28 -4.52
N ALA A 27 14.96 -8.93 -4.19
CA ALA A 27 16.14 -9.38 -4.94
C ALA A 27 16.39 -10.89 -4.78
N LYS A 28 16.09 -11.48 -3.60
CA LYS A 28 16.14 -12.94 -3.38
C LYS A 28 15.08 -13.69 -4.17
N ASN A 29 13.95 -13.03 -4.46
CA ASN A 29 12.85 -13.55 -5.28
C ASN A 29 12.26 -14.89 -4.76
N GLU A 30 12.32 -15.12 -3.46
CA GLU A 30 11.80 -16.30 -2.78
C GLU A 30 10.66 -15.92 -1.83
N PRO A 31 9.56 -16.68 -1.78
CA PRO A 31 8.49 -16.44 -0.81
C PRO A 31 9.03 -16.47 0.62
N LEU A 32 8.65 -15.48 1.43
CA LEU A 32 9.02 -15.46 2.84
C LEU A 32 8.28 -16.56 3.62
N PRO A 33 8.87 -17.04 4.71
CA PRO A 33 8.27 -18.09 5.56
C PRO A 33 6.87 -17.69 6.07
N GLU A 34 5.99 -18.66 6.11
CA GLU A 34 4.66 -18.52 6.68
C GLU A 34 4.68 -18.78 8.18
N GLN A 35 3.82 -18.04 8.91
CA GLN A 35 3.53 -18.27 10.31
C GLN A 35 2.11 -18.82 10.45
N SER A 36 1.88 -19.52 11.57
CA SER A 36 0.56 -20.07 11.91
C SER A 36 -0.24 -19.07 12.73
N LEU A 37 -1.40 -18.64 12.24
CA LEU A 37 -2.34 -17.81 12.97
C LEU A 37 -3.46 -18.69 13.52
N PRO A 38 -3.67 -18.77 14.84
CA PRO A 38 -4.76 -19.53 15.43
C PRO A 38 -6.12 -19.02 14.91
N ARG A 39 -7.01 -19.96 14.61
CA ARG A 39 -8.39 -19.71 14.19
C ARG A 39 -9.34 -20.16 15.29
N PRO A 40 -10.02 -19.25 16.00
CA PRO A 40 -10.92 -19.62 17.11
C PRO A 40 -11.97 -20.63 16.67
N GLY A 41 -12.12 -21.73 17.45
CA GLY A 41 -13.08 -22.79 17.15
C GLY A 41 -12.65 -23.80 16.08
N TRP A 42 -11.42 -23.71 15.56
CA TRP A 42 -10.89 -24.62 14.54
C TRP A 42 -9.51 -25.14 14.92
N GLU A 43 -9.27 -26.43 14.69
CA GLU A 43 -7.95 -27.04 14.95
C GLU A 43 -6.87 -26.57 13.98
N LYS A 44 -7.25 -26.36 12.71
CA LYS A 44 -6.31 -25.99 11.67
C LYS A 44 -6.06 -24.48 11.66
N PRO A 45 -4.83 -24.03 11.90
CA PRO A 45 -4.48 -22.61 11.84
C PRO A 45 -4.48 -22.09 10.41
N LEU A 46 -4.45 -20.76 10.26
CA LEU A 46 -4.36 -20.06 8.99
C LEU A 46 -2.90 -19.69 8.71
N PRO A 47 -2.39 -19.88 7.48
CA PRO A 47 -1.07 -19.38 7.11
C PRO A 47 -1.13 -17.86 6.88
N VAL A 48 -0.16 -17.15 7.46
CA VAL A 48 -0.01 -15.69 7.31
C VAL A 48 1.48 -15.32 7.19
N ARG A 49 1.77 -14.12 6.68
CA ARG A 49 3.10 -13.51 6.74
C ARG A 49 2.99 -12.19 7.50
N THR A 50 3.51 -12.17 8.72
CA THR A 50 3.43 -11.01 9.60
C THR A 50 4.69 -10.16 9.51
N VAL A 51 4.56 -8.87 9.81
CA VAL A 51 5.70 -7.96 9.97
C VAL A 51 6.48 -8.40 11.21
N PRO A 52 7.81 -8.63 11.12
CA PRO A 52 8.61 -9.00 12.28
C PRO A 52 8.70 -7.84 13.28
N ASN A 53 8.92 -8.15 14.54
CA ASN A 53 9.25 -7.11 15.51
C ASN A 53 10.55 -6.40 15.07
N PRO A 54 10.61 -5.07 15.13
CA PRO A 54 11.83 -4.35 14.76
C PRO A 54 12.95 -4.67 15.75
N ALA A 55 14.17 -4.88 15.24
CA ALA A 55 15.35 -5.18 16.08
C ALA A 55 15.62 -4.07 17.12
N THR A 56 15.38 -2.82 16.73
CA THR A 56 15.38 -1.66 17.62
C THR A 56 14.02 -0.98 17.50
N ARG A 57 13.37 -0.71 18.64
CA ARG A 57 12.09 -0.04 18.65
C ARG A 57 12.22 1.35 18.00
N PRO A 58 11.49 1.64 16.92
CA PRO A 58 11.51 2.96 16.30
C PRO A 58 11.12 4.06 17.28
N GLU A 59 11.83 5.18 17.23
CA GLU A 59 11.62 6.32 18.15
C GLU A 59 10.18 6.86 18.09
N PHE A 60 9.60 6.95 16.90
CA PHE A 60 8.24 7.44 16.72
C PHE A 60 7.18 6.64 17.49
N LEU A 61 7.42 5.36 17.78
CA LEU A 61 6.53 4.53 18.60
C LEU A 61 6.47 4.94 20.07
N ALA A 62 7.36 5.84 20.52
CA ALA A 62 7.28 6.44 21.85
C ALA A 62 6.22 7.56 21.93
N HIS A 63 5.74 8.07 20.78
CA HIS A 63 4.74 9.12 20.73
C HIS A 63 3.46 8.71 21.46
N PRO A 64 2.89 9.57 22.35
CA PRO A 64 1.77 9.20 23.22
C PRO A 64 0.54 8.68 22.47
N ARG A 65 0.24 9.23 21.30
CA ARG A 65 -0.89 8.81 20.46
C ARG A 65 -0.75 7.39 19.92
N LEU A 66 0.47 6.88 19.75
CA LEU A 66 0.70 5.55 19.18
C LEU A 66 0.70 4.43 20.23
N ARG A 67 0.66 4.74 21.52
CA ARG A 67 0.70 3.73 22.60
C ARG A 67 -0.45 2.73 22.55
N ARG A 68 -1.59 3.14 21.99
CA ARG A 68 -2.82 2.34 21.90
C ARG A 68 -3.28 2.15 20.46
N ALA A 69 -2.50 2.61 19.50
CA ALA A 69 -2.84 2.49 18.10
C ALA A 69 -2.74 1.03 17.63
N SER A 70 -3.61 0.63 16.73
CA SER A 70 -3.57 -0.69 16.09
C SER A 70 -2.28 -0.85 15.27
N PRO A 71 -1.77 -2.08 15.06
CA PRO A 71 -0.56 -2.35 14.29
C PRO A 71 -0.55 -1.70 12.90
N ILE A 72 -1.69 -1.65 12.21
CA ILE A 72 -1.83 -0.97 10.92
C ILE A 72 -1.37 0.49 10.97
N THR A 73 -1.65 1.18 12.08
CA THR A 73 -1.20 2.57 12.31
C THR A 73 0.32 2.66 12.43
N HIS A 74 0.93 1.70 13.13
CA HIS A 74 2.40 1.66 13.27
C HIS A 74 3.08 1.43 11.93
N TYR A 75 2.54 0.52 11.09
CA TYR A 75 3.06 0.25 9.76
C TYR A 75 2.91 1.47 8.84
N ALA A 76 1.73 2.08 8.83
CA ALA A 76 1.47 3.29 8.05
C ALA A 76 2.40 4.44 8.47
N ALA A 77 2.55 4.68 9.78
CA ALA A 77 3.44 5.72 10.30
C ALA A 77 4.90 5.49 9.87
N SER A 78 5.40 4.26 9.99
CA SER A 78 6.78 3.94 9.60
C SER A 78 7.01 4.18 8.11
N ALA A 79 6.14 3.67 7.24
CA ALA A 79 6.26 3.84 5.80
C ALA A 79 6.17 5.33 5.40
N VAL A 80 5.25 6.08 6.00
CA VAL A 80 5.11 7.53 5.73
C VAL A 80 6.33 8.32 6.19
N LEU A 81 6.86 8.04 7.39
CA LEU A 81 8.05 8.72 7.90
C LEU A 81 9.29 8.44 7.06
N GLU A 82 9.45 7.22 6.54
CA GLU A 82 10.51 6.88 5.59
C GLU A 82 10.31 7.63 4.26
N ALA A 83 9.10 7.64 3.71
CA ALA A 83 8.80 8.31 2.44
C ALA A 83 9.05 9.83 2.48
N ILE A 84 8.81 10.50 3.61
CA ILE A 84 9.02 11.96 3.74
C ILE A 84 10.44 12.33 4.22
N ALA A 85 11.28 11.36 4.56
CA ALA A 85 12.58 11.62 5.19
C ALA A 85 13.45 12.59 4.40
N ALA A 86 13.53 12.43 3.07
CA ALA A 86 14.34 13.31 2.21
C ALA A 86 13.82 14.76 2.21
N ILE A 87 12.50 14.95 2.20
CA ILE A 87 11.89 16.30 2.29
C ILE A 87 12.20 16.92 3.65
N ARG A 88 12.03 16.17 4.74
CA ARG A 88 12.29 16.68 6.11
C ARG A 88 13.75 17.03 6.35
N ALA A 89 14.67 16.38 5.66
CA ALA A 89 16.11 16.70 5.71
C ALA A 89 16.46 18.01 4.97
N ASN A 90 15.57 18.52 4.11
CA ASN A 90 15.78 19.77 3.38
C ASN A 90 15.25 20.97 4.17
N PRO A 91 16.12 21.89 4.66
CA PRO A 91 15.68 23.05 5.43
C PRO A 91 14.69 23.97 4.69
N ALA A 92 14.77 24.05 3.36
CA ALA A 92 13.85 24.84 2.54
C ALA A 92 12.43 24.26 2.49
N ALA A 93 12.26 22.98 2.85
CA ALA A 93 10.97 22.27 2.83
C ALA A 93 10.27 22.23 4.21
N LYS A 94 10.76 22.95 5.21
CA LYS A 94 10.27 22.88 6.61
C LYS A 94 8.79 23.26 6.78
N ASN A 95 8.27 24.16 5.96
CA ASN A 95 6.93 24.72 6.10
C ASN A 95 5.96 24.26 5.00
N LEU A 96 6.22 23.12 4.36
CA LEU A 96 5.33 22.60 3.32
C LEU A 96 3.96 22.21 3.89
N ARG A 97 2.90 22.59 3.16
CA ARG A 97 1.54 22.11 3.42
C ARG A 97 1.46 20.66 2.96
N LEU A 98 1.20 19.74 3.88
CA LEU A 98 1.16 18.31 3.60
C LEU A 98 -0.27 17.83 3.37
N GLY A 99 -0.46 17.00 2.35
CA GLY A 99 -1.63 16.12 2.16
C GLY A 99 -1.33 14.72 2.68
N LEU A 100 -2.34 14.04 3.19
CA LEU A 100 -2.26 12.63 3.59
C LEU A 100 -3.48 11.88 3.06
N VAL A 101 -3.24 10.83 2.27
CA VAL A 101 -4.28 9.89 1.84
C VAL A 101 -3.91 8.51 2.36
N ALA A 102 -4.68 7.99 3.30
CA ALA A 102 -4.52 6.63 3.81
C ALA A 102 -5.54 5.71 3.12
N CYS A 103 -5.05 4.69 2.43
CA CYS A 103 -5.83 3.70 1.71
C CYS A 103 -5.85 2.40 2.50
N LEU A 104 -7.03 1.92 2.85
CA LEU A 104 -7.25 0.79 3.75
C LEU A 104 -8.36 -0.10 3.19
N GLN A 105 -8.29 -1.40 3.44
CA GLN A 105 -9.38 -2.33 3.13
C GLN A 105 -10.00 -2.90 4.41
N SER A 106 -9.21 -3.51 5.28
CA SER A 106 -9.68 -4.13 6.52
C SER A 106 -9.71 -3.18 7.72
N GLY A 107 -8.96 -2.09 7.67
CA GLY A 107 -8.87 -1.11 8.75
C GLY A 107 -8.23 -1.69 10.02
N CYS A 108 -8.60 -1.15 11.18
CA CYS A 108 -8.07 -1.54 12.50
C CYS A 108 -8.73 -2.83 13.01
N VAL A 109 -8.67 -3.91 12.24
CA VAL A 109 -9.43 -5.14 12.49
C VAL A 109 -9.11 -5.80 13.83
N GLN A 110 -7.86 -5.73 14.32
CA GLN A 110 -7.48 -6.31 15.61
C GLN A 110 -8.19 -5.60 16.76
N TYR A 111 -8.26 -4.27 16.73
CA TYR A 111 -8.97 -3.49 17.75
C TYR A 111 -10.48 -3.60 17.60
N THR A 112 -11.00 -3.69 16.38
CA THR A 112 -12.40 -3.95 16.12
C THR A 112 -12.84 -5.29 16.72
N CYS A 113 -12.09 -6.37 16.49
CA CYS A 113 -12.36 -7.68 17.09
C CYS A 113 -12.28 -7.62 18.61
N ARG A 114 -11.24 -6.99 19.16
CA ARG A 114 -11.10 -6.84 20.62
C ARG A 114 -12.28 -6.10 21.24
N PHE A 115 -12.69 -4.97 20.68
CA PHE A 115 -13.80 -4.20 21.18
C PHE A 115 -15.12 -4.97 21.09
N TYR A 116 -15.31 -5.68 19.98
CA TYR A 116 -16.49 -6.53 19.78
C TYR A 116 -16.55 -7.66 20.82
N ASP A 117 -15.44 -8.33 21.09
CA ASP A 117 -15.35 -9.40 22.12
C ASP A 117 -15.62 -8.84 23.53
N GLU A 118 -15.14 -7.65 23.87
CA GLU A 118 -15.44 -6.97 25.12
C GLU A 118 -16.94 -6.66 25.22
N THR A 119 -17.54 -6.16 24.14
CA THR A 119 -18.97 -5.83 24.08
C THR A 119 -19.86 -7.07 24.20
N LEU A 120 -19.49 -8.19 23.56
CA LEU A 120 -20.24 -9.45 23.68
C LEU A 120 -20.21 -10.02 25.11
N LYS A 121 -19.08 -9.83 25.82
CA LYS A 121 -18.98 -10.29 27.22
C LYS A 121 -19.83 -9.44 28.16
N ASN A 122 -19.69 -8.13 28.09
CA ASN A 122 -20.49 -7.20 28.88
C ASN A 122 -20.41 -5.77 28.26
N PRO A 123 -21.46 -5.30 27.58
CA PRO A 123 -21.48 -3.97 26.96
C PRO A 123 -21.18 -2.81 27.94
N ALA A 124 -21.56 -2.95 29.19
CA ALA A 124 -21.38 -1.90 30.20
C ALA A 124 -19.91 -1.71 30.63
N THR A 125 -19.06 -2.72 30.38
CA THR A 125 -17.63 -2.70 30.76
C THR A 125 -16.70 -2.66 29.55
N ALA A 126 -17.25 -2.65 28.32
CA ALA A 126 -16.43 -2.48 27.13
C ALA A 126 -15.64 -1.17 27.18
N SER A 127 -14.36 -1.23 26.82
CA SER A 127 -13.42 -0.13 26.99
C SER A 127 -13.73 1.05 26.06
N PRO A 128 -14.13 2.23 26.59
CA PRO A 128 -14.33 3.41 25.76
C PRO A 128 -13.02 3.93 25.13
N LEU A 129 -11.86 3.47 25.60
CA LEU A 129 -10.55 3.84 25.07
C LEU A 129 -10.15 3.00 23.84
N VAL A 130 -10.77 1.84 23.65
CA VAL A 130 -10.53 0.98 22.48
C VAL A 130 -11.40 1.42 21.30
N PHE A 131 -12.62 1.87 21.56
CA PHE A 131 -13.58 2.23 20.51
C PHE A 131 -13.05 3.24 19.48
N PRO A 132 -12.38 4.36 19.84
CA PRO A 132 -11.84 5.30 18.86
C PRO A 132 -10.77 4.69 17.95
N GLU A 133 -10.14 3.60 18.36
CA GLU A 133 -9.10 2.91 17.60
C GLU A 133 -9.68 1.87 16.60
N THR A 134 -11.00 1.67 16.60
CA THR A 134 -11.66 0.70 15.69
C THR A 134 -12.04 1.32 14.35
N VAL A 135 -12.05 2.65 14.23
CA VAL A 135 -12.55 3.34 13.04
C VAL A 135 -11.50 3.45 11.95
N TYR A 136 -11.92 3.43 10.69
CA TYR A 136 -11.02 3.56 9.53
C TYR A 136 -10.20 4.86 9.51
N ALA A 137 -10.69 5.91 10.15
CA ALA A 137 -9.99 7.20 10.24
C ALA A 137 -8.88 7.23 11.30
N ALA A 138 -8.79 6.25 12.20
CA ALA A 138 -7.80 6.25 13.29
C ALA A 138 -6.36 6.27 12.77
N PRO A 139 -5.92 5.40 11.83
CA PRO A 139 -4.57 5.45 11.28
C PRO A 139 -4.23 6.81 10.65
N THR A 140 -5.16 7.37 9.86
CA THR A 140 -4.97 8.68 9.22
C THR A 140 -4.79 9.79 10.26
N SER A 141 -5.63 9.80 11.32
CA SER A 141 -5.56 10.80 12.39
C SER A 141 -4.23 10.73 13.16
N HIS A 142 -3.76 9.52 13.48
CA HIS A 142 -2.50 9.34 14.18
C HIS A 142 -1.29 9.74 13.33
N VAL A 143 -1.26 9.35 12.06
CA VAL A 143 -0.19 9.70 11.13
C VAL A 143 -0.18 11.22 10.88
N ALA A 144 -1.34 11.85 10.68
CA ALA A 144 -1.44 13.30 10.54
C ALA A 144 -0.86 14.05 11.75
N ALA A 145 -1.14 13.55 12.96
CA ALA A 145 -0.61 14.14 14.18
C ALA A 145 0.93 14.01 14.32
N LEU A 146 1.53 12.96 13.77
CA LEU A 146 3.00 12.78 13.73
C LEU A 146 3.67 13.70 12.69
N LEU A 147 2.95 14.05 11.64
CA LEU A 147 3.48 14.88 10.56
C LEU A 147 3.42 16.37 10.85
N GLU A 148 2.52 16.81 11.74
CA GLU A 148 2.28 18.18 12.24
C GLU A 148 1.66 19.14 11.21
N ASN A 149 2.20 19.24 9.99
CA ASN A 149 1.77 20.22 8.97
C ASN A 149 0.74 19.67 7.96
N VAL A 150 -0.05 18.68 8.35
CA VAL A 150 -1.09 18.11 7.47
C VAL A 150 -2.30 19.03 7.41
N VAL A 151 -2.57 19.59 6.23
CA VAL A 151 -3.71 20.51 5.97
C VAL A 151 -4.91 19.80 5.35
N LEU A 152 -4.68 18.66 4.69
CA LEU A 152 -5.72 17.79 4.13
C LEU A 152 -5.40 16.33 4.49
N ALA A 153 -6.38 15.61 5.02
CA ALA A 153 -6.25 14.19 5.33
C ALA A 153 -7.52 13.43 4.96
N TYR A 154 -7.37 12.32 4.21
CA TYR A 154 -8.46 11.46 3.82
C TYR A 154 -8.14 9.99 4.08
N SER A 155 -9.18 9.22 4.44
CA SER A 155 -9.15 7.75 4.46
C SER A 155 -9.97 7.25 3.29
N LEU A 156 -9.35 6.52 2.36
CA LEU A 156 -10.04 5.81 1.29
C LEU A 156 -10.19 4.34 1.69
N VAL A 157 -11.41 3.83 1.61
CA VAL A 157 -11.73 2.44 1.91
C VAL A 157 -12.19 1.76 0.62
N GLY A 158 -11.51 0.71 0.22
CA GLY A 158 -11.82 0.00 -1.02
C GLY A 158 -11.00 -1.26 -1.19
N ASP A 159 -11.07 -1.86 -2.38
CA ASP A 159 -10.20 -2.99 -2.73
C ASP A 159 -8.78 -2.50 -3.11
N PRO A 160 -7.79 -3.39 -3.24
CA PRO A 160 -6.39 -3.02 -3.47
C PRO A 160 -6.16 -2.02 -4.60
N SER A 161 -6.96 -2.10 -5.67
CA SER A 161 -6.85 -1.20 -6.83
C SER A 161 -7.14 0.27 -6.48
N SER A 162 -7.90 0.54 -5.40
CA SER A 162 -8.19 1.90 -4.92
C SER A 162 -6.96 2.65 -4.41
N PHE A 163 -5.82 1.97 -4.19
CA PHE A 163 -4.57 2.66 -3.84
C PHE A 163 -4.17 3.69 -4.91
N LEU A 164 -4.25 3.32 -6.20
CA LEU A 164 -3.94 4.27 -7.28
C LEU A 164 -4.98 5.39 -7.42
N GLN A 165 -6.22 5.19 -7.00
CA GLN A 165 -7.18 6.30 -6.85
C GLN A 165 -6.71 7.28 -5.76
N GLY A 166 -6.14 6.79 -4.66
CA GLY A 166 -5.49 7.62 -3.65
C GLY A 166 -4.30 8.39 -4.18
N VAL A 167 -3.48 7.77 -5.03
CA VAL A 167 -2.36 8.44 -5.72
C VAL A 167 -2.88 9.52 -6.68
N ALA A 168 -3.96 9.23 -7.43
CA ALA A 168 -4.61 10.22 -8.32
C ALA A 168 -5.15 11.42 -7.53
N LEU A 169 -5.83 11.19 -6.41
CA LEU A 169 -6.33 12.23 -5.53
C LEU A 169 -5.18 13.12 -4.98
N GLY A 170 -4.08 12.50 -4.55
CA GLY A 170 -2.90 13.23 -4.09
C GLY A 170 -2.26 14.09 -5.20
N ALA A 171 -2.20 13.56 -6.42
CA ALA A 171 -1.72 14.28 -7.60
C ALA A 171 -2.65 15.46 -7.98
N GLU A 172 -3.97 15.28 -7.86
CA GLU A 172 -4.95 16.36 -8.06
C GLU A 172 -4.75 17.49 -7.05
N TRP A 173 -4.64 17.20 -5.75
CA TRP A 173 -4.39 18.22 -4.72
C TRP A 173 -3.10 19.01 -4.98
N LEU A 174 -2.06 18.36 -5.47
CA LEU A 174 -0.82 19.01 -5.88
C LEU A 174 -1.05 19.92 -7.09
N THR A 175 -1.73 19.44 -8.14
CA THR A 175 -1.96 20.22 -9.36
C THR A 175 -2.88 21.42 -9.13
N GLU A 176 -3.84 21.30 -8.22
CA GLU A 176 -4.71 22.37 -7.75
C GLU A 176 -4.06 23.32 -6.71
N ASN A 177 -2.79 23.08 -6.35
CA ASN A 177 -2.06 23.87 -5.36
C ASN A 177 -2.72 23.87 -3.96
N ARG A 178 -3.43 22.82 -3.59
CA ARG A 178 -4.03 22.65 -2.26
C ARG A 178 -3.00 22.23 -1.22
N VAL A 179 -2.00 21.49 -1.66
CA VAL A 179 -0.87 21.00 -0.85
C VAL A 179 0.45 21.17 -1.64
N ASP A 180 1.57 21.17 -0.95
CA ASP A 180 2.91 21.29 -1.54
C ASP A 180 3.58 19.91 -1.69
N ALA A 181 3.26 18.98 -0.79
CA ALA A 181 3.58 17.56 -0.90
C ALA A 181 2.40 16.72 -0.41
N CYS A 182 2.23 15.50 -0.96
CA CYS A 182 1.16 14.59 -0.58
C CYS A 182 1.72 13.21 -0.30
N LEU A 183 1.41 12.68 0.88
CA LEU A 183 1.72 11.32 1.28
C LEU A 183 0.52 10.42 0.99
N VAL A 184 0.76 9.37 0.22
CA VAL A 184 -0.23 8.34 -0.05
C VAL A 184 0.28 7.03 0.54
N VAL A 185 -0.47 6.44 1.46
CA VAL A 185 -0.07 5.20 2.15
C VAL A 185 -1.16 4.15 2.02
N GLY A 186 -0.78 2.94 1.60
CA GLY A 186 -1.61 1.75 1.67
C GLY A 186 -1.13 0.87 2.83
N ALA A 187 -2.01 0.50 3.74
CA ALA A 187 -1.65 -0.27 4.93
C ALA A 187 -2.69 -1.32 5.28
N GLU A 188 -2.23 -2.44 5.86
CA GLU A 188 -3.07 -3.52 6.36
C GLU A 188 -2.43 -4.21 7.57
N GLU A 189 -3.28 -4.78 8.43
CA GLU A 189 -2.87 -5.67 9.51
C GLU A 189 -3.52 -7.05 9.36
N THR A 190 -2.90 -8.08 9.91
CA THR A 190 -3.45 -9.44 9.87
C THR A 190 -4.37 -9.70 11.05
N ASN A 191 -5.46 -10.43 10.77
CA ASN A 191 -6.36 -11.00 11.77
C ASN A 191 -6.95 -12.30 11.21
N TRP A 192 -7.37 -13.21 12.09
CA TRP A 192 -7.92 -14.50 11.67
C TRP A 192 -9.19 -14.35 10.81
N ILE A 193 -10.06 -13.37 11.09
CA ILE A 193 -11.29 -13.13 10.31
C ILE A 193 -10.95 -12.77 8.86
N ILE A 194 -10.02 -11.84 8.65
CA ILE A 194 -9.62 -11.41 7.31
C ILE A 194 -8.90 -12.54 6.57
N SER A 195 -8.04 -13.27 7.27
CA SER A 195 -7.32 -14.40 6.68
C SER A 195 -8.27 -15.55 6.30
N ASP A 196 -9.29 -15.81 7.11
CA ASP A 196 -10.30 -16.80 6.81
C ASP A 196 -11.21 -16.37 5.64
N ALA A 197 -11.68 -15.13 5.66
CA ALA A 197 -12.48 -14.56 4.57
C ALA A 197 -11.74 -14.61 3.23
N ALA A 198 -10.45 -14.25 3.20
CA ALA A 198 -9.64 -14.31 2.00
C ALA A 198 -9.51 -15.74 1.45
N ARG A 199 -9.37 -16.76 2.31
CA ARG A 199 -9.32 -18.17 1.91
C ARG A 199 -10.64 -18.71 1.39
N HIS A 200 -11.76 -18.13 1.76
CA HIS A 200 -13.06 -18.46 1.13
C HIS A 200 -13.14 -17.92 -0.30
N LEU A 201 -12.45 -16.84 -0.60
CA LEU A 201 -12.36 -16.27 -1.96
C LEU A 201 -11.29 -16.97 -2.81
N ASP A 202 -10.16 -17.32 -2.18
CA ASP A 202 -9.05 -18.06 -2.79
C ASP A 202 -8.37 -18.95 -1.74
N GLY A 203 -8.56 -20.27 -1.86
CA GLY A 203 -8.05 -21.27 -0.91
C GLY A 203 -6.54 -21.26 -0.73
N SER A 204 -5.79 -20.68 -1.66
CA SER A 204 -4.32 -20.58 -1.61
C SER A 204 -3.82 -19.25 -1.02
N ALA A 205 -4.70 -18.30 -0.71
CA ALA A 205 -4.30 -16.99 -0.22
C ALA A 205 -3.54 -17.07 1.12
N VAL A 206 -2.38 -16.46 1.19
CA VAL A 206 -1.59 -16.23 2.39
C VAL A 206 -1.61 -14.74 2.68
N ILE A 207 -2.40 -14.35 3.68
CA ILE A 207 -2.56 -12.94 4.03
C ILE A 207 -1.30 -12.41 4.72
N SER A 208 -0.96 -11.18 4.41
CA SER A 208 0.18 -10.47 5.01
C SER A 208 -0.20 -9.10 5.55
N ALA A 209 0.65 -8.60 6.46
CA ALA A 209 0.55 -7.27 7.03
C ALA A 209 1.66 -6.36 6.52
N GLY A 210 1.42 -5.05 6.58
CA GLY A 210 2.43 -4.05 6.32
C GLY A 210 1.87 -2.74 5.79
N ALA A 211 2.74 -1.94 5.18
CA ALA A 211 2.38 -0.70 4.51
C ALA A 211 3.38 -0.37 3.39
N GLY A 212 2.91 0.38 2.40
CA GLY A 212 3.75 1.06 1.42
C GLY A 212 3.33 2.52 1.31
N ALA A 213 4.27 3.44 1.13
CA ALA A 213 3.98 4.85 1.01
C ALA A 213 4.75 5.51 -0.13
N LEU A 214 4.10 6.47 -0.79
CA LEU A 214 4.69 7.39 -1.74
C LEU A 214 4.58 8.81 -1.18
N CYS A 215 5.64 9.59 -1.30
CA CYS A 215 5.61 11.04 -1.11
C CYS A 215 5.63 11.70 -2.48
N LEU A 216 4.55 12.40 -2.83
CA LEU A 216 4.38 13.08 -4.11
C LEU A 216 4.66 14.58 -3.95
N CYS A 217 5.24 15.22 -4.95
CA CYS A 217 5.46 16.67 -5.00
C CYS A 217 5.40 17.21 -6.45
N ARG A 218 5.31 18.54 -6.60
CA ARG A 218 5.46 19.21 -7.92
C ARG A 218 6.85 19.79 -8.12
N ASP A 219 7.53 20.09 -7.04
CA ASP A 219 8.87 20.67 -7.10
C ASP A 219 9.91 19.60 -7.46
N GLN A 220 10.46 19.70 -8.67
CA GLN A 220 11.47 18.76 -9.14
C GLN A 220 12.74 18.77 -8.29
N SER A 221 13.03 19.86 -7.58
CA SER A 221 14.20 19.95 -6.68
C SER A 221 14.05 19.06 -5.43
N LEU A 222 12.80 18.67 -5.08
CA LEU A 222 12.49 17.74 -3.99
C LEU A 222 12.34 16.30 -4.48
N ALA A 223 12.33 16.09 -5.80
CA ALA A 223 12.06 14.79 -6.39
C ALA A 223 13.26 13.83 -6.28
N ALA A 224 12.96 12.54 -6.17
CA ALA A 224 13.95 11.45 -6.23
C ALA A 224 14.33 11.06 -7.68
N GLY A 225 14.14 11.95 -8.66
CA GLY A 225 14.38 11.66 -10.07
C GLY A 225 13.34 10.74 -10.72
N ILE A 226 12.13 10.70 -10.17
CA ILE A 226 11.02 9.85 -10.66
C ILE A 226 9.80 10.73 -10.91
N GLU A 227 9.22 10.63 -12.10
CA GLU A 227 7.96 11.26 -12.47
C GLU A 227 6.82 10.24 -12.48
N LEU A 228 5.69 10.60 -11.91
CA LEU A 228 4.42 9.92 -12.13
C LEU A 228 3.87 10.37 -13.49
N LYS A 229 4.10 9.56 -14.51
CA LYS A 229 3.77 9.91 -15.90
C LYS A 229 2.28 9.81 -16.20
N THR A 230 1.66 8.73 -15.74
CA THR A 230 0.27 8.39 -16.06
C THR A 230 -0.35 7.60 -14.91
N ILE A 231 -1.62 7.87 -14.63
CA ILE A 231 -2.54 6.96 -13.94
C ILE A 231 -3.68 6.73 -14.92
N THR A 232 -4.05 5.48 -15.17
CA THR A 232 -5.14 5.13 -16.07
C THR A 232 -6.50 5.43 -15.45
N ASP A 233 -7.55 5.41 -16.26
CA ASP A 233 -8.90 5.31 -15.75
C ASP A 233 -9.08 4.04 -14.91
N ALA A 234 -10.02 4.10 -13.97
CA ALA A 234 -10.45 2.95 -13.20
C ALA A 234 -11.47 2.15 -14.02
N HIS A 235 -11.05 1.02 -14.60
CA HIS A 235 -11.91 0.15 -15.40
C HIS A 235 -12.69 -0.80 -14.50
N THR A 236 -13.95 -0.50 -14.29
CA THR A 236 -14.83 -1.23 -13.37
C THR A 236 -15.17 -2.63 -13.87
N VAL A 237 -15.08 -3.61 -12.99
CA VAL A 237 -15.58 -4.97 -13.20
C VAL A 237 -17.09 -4.99 -12.90
N THR A 238 -17.90 -5.41 -13.88
CA THR A 238 -19.36 -5.44 -13.80
C THR A 238 -19.88 -6.79 -14.27
N ALA A 239 -21.21 -6.98 -14.30
CA ALA A 239 -21.82 -8.16 -14.92
C ALA A 239 -21.54 -8.24 -16.43
N GLN A 240 -21.28 -7.11 -17.10
CA GLN A 240 -20.99 -7.02 -18.55
C GLN A 240 -19.49 -6.94 -18.85
N THR A 241 -18.67 -6.48 -17.92
CA THR A 241 -17.23 -6.29 -18.09
C THR A 241 -16.47 -7.19 -17.14
N ASP A 242 -15.88 -8.25 -17.66
CA ASP A 242 -15.06 -9.16 -16.88
C ASP A 242 -13.70 -8.55 -16.50
N ARG A 243 -12.98 -9.22 -15.59
CA ARG A 243 -11.66 -8.75 -15.13
C ARG A 243 -10.61 -8.69 -16.25
N VAL A 244 -10.66 -9.61 -17.21
CA VAL A 244 -9.70 -9.66 -18.32
C VAL A 244 -9.90 -8.43 -19.20
N SER A 245 -11.14 -8.10 -19.53
CA SER A 245 -11.49 -6.91 -20.31
C SER A 245 -11.09 -5.63 -19.60
N ALA A 246 -11.38 -5.52 -18.29
CA ALA A 246 -10.96 -4.37 -17.48
C ALA A 246 -9.43 -4.23 -17.43
N ALA A 247 -8.69 -5.32 -17.20
CA ALA A 247 -7.24 -5.30 -17.17
C ALA A 247 -6.61 -4.96 -18.54
N LYS A 248 -7.21 -5.43 -19.65
CA LYS A 248 -6.77 -5.05 -21.00
C LYS A 248 -7.02 -3.58 -21.31
N ALA A 249 -8.19 -3.05 -20.93
CA ALA A 249 -8.51 -1.63 -21.11
C ALA A 249 -7.57 -0.73 -20.33
N MET A 250 -7.26 -1.09 -19.08
CA MET A 250 -6.24 -0.43 -18.26
C MET A 250 -4.88 -0.42 -18.97
N ARG A 251 -4.42 -1.58 -19.44
CA ARG A 251 -3.13 -1.67 -20.13
C ARG A 251 -3.06 -0.82 -21.39
N GLN A 252 -4.14 -0.71 -22.15
CA GLN A 252 -4.18 0.09 -23.39
C GLN A 252 -3.91 1.59 -23.16
N GLN A 253 -4.06 2.07 -21.91
CA GLN A 253 -3.78 3.45 -21.55
C GLN A 253 -2.32 3.66 -21.07
N LEU A 254 -1.54 2.59 -20.91
CA LEU A 254 -0.14 2.65 -20.53
C LEU A 254 0.75 2.62 -21.79
N GLU A 255 1.56 3.65 -21.95
CA GLU A 255 2.50 3.77 -23.06
C GLU A 255 3.72 2.85 -22.87
N SER A 256 4.28 2.33 -23.95
CA SER A 256 5.59 1.69 -23.92
C SER A 256 6.70 2.75 -24.00
N ASN A 257 7.68 2.69 -23.12
CA ASN A 257 8.79 3.64 -23.07
C ASN A 257 10.14 3.02 -23.48
N GLY A 258 10.12 1.87 -24.14
CA GLY A 258 11.31 1.27 -24.73
C GLY A 258 11.89 0.07 -23.98
N ALA A 259 13.18 -0.20 -24.18
CA ALA A 259 13.78 -1.49 -23.83
C ALA A 259 14.05 -1.71 -22.33
N ASN A 260 14.12 -0.66 -21.51
CA ASN A 260 14.45 -0.78 -20.07
C ASN A 260 13.25 -0.49 -19.17
N GLU A 261 12.17 -1.21 -19.43
CA GLU A 261 10.93 -1.15 -18.66
C GLU A 261 10.77 -2.37 -17.75
N ILE A 262 10.05 -2.16 -16.66
CA ILE A 262 9.58 -3.26 -15.80
C ILE A 262 8.08 -3.19 -15.60
N LEU A 263 7.48 -4.34 -15.26
CA LEU A 263 6.11 -4.46 -14.80
C LEU A 263 6.11 -4.85 -13.32
N ALA A 264 5.51 -4.02 -12.48
CA ALA A 264 5.17 -4.39 -11.11
C ALA A 264 3.71 -4.87 -11.09
N ASP A 265 3.51 -6.16 -10.88
CA ASP A 265 2.22 -6.83 -10.94
C ASP A 265 1.84 -7.51 -9.62
N GLY A 266 0.57 -7.91 -9.51
CA GLY A 266 0.01 -8.60 -8.36
C GLY A 266 -0.03 -10.13 -8.51
N SER A 267 0.67 -10.69 -9.51
CA SER A 267 0.59 -12.13 -9.79
C SER A 267 1.28 -12.99 -8.73
N GLY A 268 0.82 -14.22 -8.59
CA GLY A 268 1.43 -15.26 -7.74
C GLY A 268 0.63 -15.66 -6.51
N ILE A 269 -0.61 -15.18 -6.31
CA ILE A 269 -1.41 -15.49 -5.11
C ILE A 269 -2.85 -15.86 -5.41
N SER A 270 -3.51 -15.18 -6.34
CA SER A 270 -4.92 -15.40 -6.66
C SER A 270 -5.10 -15.94 -8.07
N SER A 271 -5.72 -17.11 -8.18
CA SER A 271 -6.01 -17.70 -9.49
C SER A 271 -6.90 -16.80 -10.37
N ARG A 272 -7.79 -16.01 -9.75
CA ARG A 272 -8.72 -15.12 -10.46
C ARG A 272 -8.07 -13.83 -10.96
N THR A 273 -7.38 -13.11 -10.06
CA THR A 273 -6.71 -11.87 -10.42
C THR A 273 -5.49 -12.13 -11.28
N ASP A 274 -4.71 -13.17 -10.96
CA ASP A 274 -3.53 -13.57 -11.71
C ASP A 274 -3.85 -13.96 -13.15
N SER A 275 -4.95 -14.67 -13.39
CA SER A 275 -5.35 -15.07 -14.74
C SER A 275 -5.74 -13.86 -15.59
N ALA A 276 -6.45 -12.90 -15.03
CA ALA A 276 -6.84 -11.67 -15.71
C ALA A 276 -5.61 -10.79 -16.05
N GLU A 277 -4.71 -10.66 -15.08
CA GLU A 277 -3.49 -9.89 -15.24
C GLU A 277 -2.54 -10.54 -16.26
N ARG A 278 -2.31 -11.86 -16.18
CA ARG A 278 -1.53 -12.60 -17.19
C ARG A 278 -2.12 -12.47 -18.59
N ALA A 279 -3.44 -12.55 -18.73
CA ALA A 279 -4.12 -12.39 -20.01
C ALA A 279 -3.97 -10.96 -20.58
N ALA A 280 -3.94 -9.95 -19.72
CA ALA A 280 -3.71 -8.57 -20.13
C ALA A 280 -2.25 -8.32 -20.55
N TRP A 281 -1.29 -8.96 -19.88
CA TRP A 281 0.15 -8.75 -20.06
C TRP A 281 0.86 -9.98 -20.68
N ASN A 282 0.15 -10.79 -21.49
CA ASN A 282 0.67 -12.04 -22.05
C ASN A 282 1.86 -11.87 -23.00
N ASP A 283 1.94 -10.72 -23.68
CA ASP A 283 3.00 -10.35 -24.63
C ASP A 283 4.10 -9.45 -23.98
N TRP A 284 4.06 -9.25 -22.66
CA TRP A 284 5.09 -8.47 -21.95
C TRP A 284 6.42 -9.24 -21.91
N ALA A 285 7.41 -8.74 -22.67
CA ALA A 285 8.71 -9.39 -22.85
C ALA A 285 9.81 -8.90 -21.87
N HIS A 286 9.51 -7.87 -21.06
CA HIS A 286 10.48 -7.28 -20.15
C HIS A 286 10.38 -7.87 -18.74
N ALA A 287 11.24 -7.41 -17.82
CA ALA A 287 11.29 -7.87 -16.44
C ALA A 287 9.98 -7.63 -15.69
N ARG A 288 9.67 -8.53 -14.74
CA ARG A 288 8.53 -8.42 -13.82
C ARG A 288 9.00 -8.41 -12.37
N ILE A 289 8.28 -7.68 -11.54
CA ILE A 289 8.43 -7.70 -10.08
C ILE A 289 7.05 -7.97 -9.51
N SER A 290 6.91 -9.06 -8.74
CA SER A 290 5.64 -9.49 -8.16
C SER A 290 5.74 -9.55 -6.63
N PRO A 291 5.55 -8.41 -5.92
CA PRO A 291 5.72 -8.35 -4.47
C PRO A 291 4.83 -9.33 -3.72
N LYS A 292 3.59 -9.55 -4.17
CA LYS A 292 2.65 -10.49 -3.54
C LYS A 292 3.18 -11.92 -3.48
N ARG A 293 3.92 -12.37 -4.48
CA ARG A 293 4.52 -13.71 -4.49
C ARG A 293 5.49 -13.91 -3.33
N ILE A 294 6.18 -12.86 -2.92
CA ILE A 294 7.23 -12.87 -1.90
C ILE A 294 6.64 -12.60 -0.52
N PHE A 295 5.85 -11.53 -0.40
CA PHE A 295 5.35 -11.05 0.88
C PHE A 295 3.97 -11.60 1.26
N GLY A 296 3.20 -12.14 0.31
CA GLY A 296 1.82 -12.54 0.52
C GLY A 296 0.81 -11.47 0.08
N GLU A 297 -0.48 -11.75 0.28
CA GLU A 297 -1.58 -10.84 -0.03
C GLU A 297 -1.76 -9.81 1.10
N GLY A 298 -1.18 -8.65 0.90
CA GLY A 298 -1.28 -7.50 1.80
C GLY A 298 -2.40 -6.53 1.43
N MET A 299 -3.31 -6.93 0.54
CA MET A 299 -4.43 -6.10 0.10
C MET A 299 -3.97 -4.69 -0.31
N MET A 300 -4.39 -3.66 0.44
CA MET A 300 -4.01 -2.27 0.16
C MET A 300 -2.50 -2.02 0.33
N ALA A 301 -1.85 -2.68 1.30
CA ALA A 301 -0.40 -2.63 1.45
C ALA A 301 0.31 -3.27 0.25
N ALA A 302 -0.22 -4.38 -0.29
CA ALA A 302 0.36 -5.03 -1.47
C ALA A 302 0.28 -4.17 -2.72
N ALA A 303 -0.82 -3.45 -2.93
CA ALA A 303 -0.94 -2.46 -4.02
C ALA A 303 0.11 -1.33 -3.88
N ALA A 304 0.30 -0.84 -2.65
CA ALA A 304 1.32 0.15 -2.36
C ALA A 304 2.74 -0.40 -2.58
N TRP A 305 3.02 -1.66 -2.20
CA TRP A 305 4.31 -2.32 -2.45
C TRP A 305 4.64 -2.45 -3.93
N GLN A 306 3.65 -2.66 -4.80
CA GLN A 306 3.88 -2.66 -6.24
C GLN A 306 4.38 -1.29 -6.73
N CYS A 307 3.78 -0.20 -6.26
CA CYS A 307 4.22 1.16 -6.57
C CYS A 307 5.61 1.46 -5.97
N VAL A 308 5.87 1.05 -4.71
CA VAL A 308 7.18 1.18 -4.07
C VAL A 308 8.24 0.40 -4.84
N ALA A 309 7.96 -0.85 -5.25
CA ALA A 309 8.90 -1.66 -6.03
C ALA A 309 9.21 -1.05 -7.40
N ALA A 310 8.21 -0.47 -8.07
CA ALA A 310 8.37 0.25 -9.33
C ALA A 310 9.29 1.47 -9.16
N CYS A 311 9.00 2.32 -8.19
CA CYS A 311 9.80 3.52 -7.90
C CYS A 311 11.22 3.15 -7.43
N ASP A 312 11.36 2.13 -6.57
CA ASP A 312 12.66 1.65 -6.12
C ASP A 312 13.54 1.15 -7.26
N ALA A 313 12.98 0.40 -8.20
CA ALA A 313 13.72 -0.09 -9.36
C ALA A 313 14.25 1.04 -10.24
N ILE A 314 13.51 2.15 -10.39
CA ILE A 314 13.96 3.35 -11.10
C ILE A 314 15.03 4.07 -10.29
N ALA A 315 14.82 4.27 -8.99
CA ALA A 315 15.75 4.98 -8.11
C ALA A 315 17.14 4.34 -8.09
N VAL A 316 17.20 2.99 -8.03
CA VAL A 316 18.49 2.26 -8.02
C VAL A 316 19.03 1.97 -9.44
N GLY A 317 18.39 2.49 -10.48
CA GLY A 317 18.88 2.37 -11.87
C GLY A 317 18.64 1.03 -12.54
N ARG A 318 17.78 0.16 -11.99
CA ARG A 318 17.41 -1.12 -12.63
C ARG A 318 16.46 -0.95 -13.82
N ALA A 319 15.72 0.15 -13.86
CA ALA A 319 14.82 0.49 -14.94
C ALA A 319 14.81 2.01 -15.19
N THR A 320 14.36 2.41 -16.38
CA THR A 320 14.08 3.81 -16.72
C THR A 320 12.59 4.12 -16.69
N ALA A 321 11.76 3.09 -16.79
CA ALA A 321 10.30 3.17 -16.67
C ALA A 321 9.74 1.94 -15.96
N ALA A 322 8.62 2.11 -15.28
CA ALA A 322 7.94 1.04 -14.60
C ALA A 322 6.41 1.18 -14.77
N ASN A 323 5.77 0.15 -15.24
CA ASN A 323 4.32 0.03 -15.24
C ASN A 323 3.87 -0.70 -13.98
N VAL A 324 2.83 -0.20 -13.34
CA VAL A 324 2.15 -0.82 -12.22
C VAL A 324 0.78 -1.28 -12.68
N SER A 325 0.46 -2.54 -12.43
CA SER A 325 -0.82 -3.17 -12.78
C SER A 325 -1.53 -3.59 -11.50
N LEU A 326 -2.67 -2.99 -11.20
CA LEU A 326 -3.52 -3.34 -10.07
C LEU A 326 -4.85 -3.87 -10.57
N VAL A 327 -5.04 -5.18 -10.43
CA VAL A 327 -6.32 -5.85 -10.72
C VAL A 327 -6.96 -6.22 -9.40
N GLY A 328 -8.04 -5.52 -9.06
CA GLY A 328 -8.76 -5.70 -7.80
C GLY A 328 -9.58 -7.00 -7.75
N PHE A 329 -9.96 -7.41 -6.55
CA PHE A 329 -10.73 -8.63 -6.36
C PHE A 329 -12.11 -8.56 -7.00
N ASN A 330 -12.81 -7.45 -6.88
CA ASN A 330 -14.20 -7.33 -7.31
C ASN A 330 -14.56 -5.99 -7.91
N GLN A 331 -13.72 -4.95 -7.85
CA GLN A 331 -14.15 -3.60 -8.22
C GLN A 331 -13.60 -3.16 -9.57
N GLN A 332 -12.28 -3.13 -9.78
CA GLN A 332 -11.71 -2.48 -10.93
C GLN A 332 -10.29 -2.97 -11.25
N ALA A 333 -9.83 -2.63 -12.47
CA ALA A 333 -8.43 -2.62 -12.85
C ALA A 333 -7.99 -1.17 -13.07
N ILE A 334 -6.83 -0.79 -12.55
CA ILE A 334 -6.21 0.52 -12.69
C ILE A 334 -4.71 0.36 -12.75
N GLY A 335 -4.03 1.18 -13.54
CA GLY A 335 -2.58 1.13 -13.71
C GLY A 335 -1.93 2.49 -13.53
N ALA A 336 -0.63 2.48 -13.31
CA ALA A 336 0.17 3.69 -13.30
C ALA A 336 1.51 3.46 -14.00
N GLN A 337 2.10 4.53 -14.49
CA GLN A 337 3.42 4.53 -15.07
C GLN A 337 4.30 5.54 -14.36
N PHE A 338 5.45 5.07 -13.91
CA PHE A 338 6.52 5.88 -13.36
C PHE A 338 7.69 5.88 -14.32
N VAL A 339 8.34 7.03 -14.51
CA VAL A 339 9.50 7.17 -15.40
C VAL A 339 10.60 7.94 -14.71
N ARG A 340 11.84 7.74 -15.16
CA ARG A 340 12.96 8.60 -14.74
C ARG A 340 12.73 10.02 -15.24
N ALA A 341 12.80 11.02 -14.34
CA ALA A 341 12.54 12.42 -14.61
C ALA A 341 13.73 13.13 -15.30
#